data_4b4a990d27c4f3d598d98400e880ead8
#
_entry.id   4b4a990d27c4f3d598d98400e880ead8
#
_cell.length_a   1.000
_cell.length_b   1.000
_cell.length_c   1.000
_cell.angle_alpha   90.00
_cell.angle_beta   90.00
_cell.angle_gamma   90.00
#
_symmetry.space_group_name_H-M   'P 1'
#
loop_
_entity.id
_entity.type
_entity.pdbx_description
1 polymer ?
#
loop_
_entity_poly.entity_id
_entity_poly.type
_entity_poly.pdbx_seq_one_letter_code
_entity_poly.pdbx_strand_id
1 'polypeptide(L)'
;PLYSASYQPIWAAAEACDMPLNHHSGGATPNFGSHFPASLAMFMLEVSWWSQRALWHLMFSGVFERHPDLQWVNTESGTAWVPDTLEKLDSFYERMKYSKYG
;
A
#
# COMPACT_ATOMS: atom_id res chain seq x y z
N PRO A 1 2.84 3.52 9.89
CA PRO A 1 2.44 2.67 8.77
C PRO A 1 0.92 2.61 8.63
N LEU A 2 0.43 2.43 7.39
CA LEU A 2 -1.00 2.49 7.10
C LEU A 2 -1.82 1.36 7.74
N TYR A 3 -1.17 0.32 8.24
CA TYR A 3 -1.85 -0.73 9.00
C TYR A 3 -2.12 -0.34 10.46
N SER A 4 -1.61 0.80 10.91
CA SER A 4 -1.83 1.25 12.30
C SER A 4 -3.28 1.61 12.55
N ALA A 5 -3.79 1.21 13.71
CA ALA A 5 -5.15 1.55 14.14
C ALA A 5 -5.38 3.07 14.28
N SER A 6 -4.32 3.85 14.39
CA SER A 6 -4.43 5.32 14.47
C SER A 6 -5.02 5.96 13.22
N TYR A 7 -5.01 5.25 12.07
CA TYR A 7 -5.61 5.74 10.83
C TYR A 7 -7.11 5.45 10.70
N GLN A 8 -7.71 4.67 11.62
CA GLN A 8 -9.13 4.29 11.53
C GLN A 8 -10.08 5.49 11.34
N PRO A 9 -9.90 6.62 12.03
CA PRO A 9 -10.77 7.78 11.82
C PRO A 9 -10.75 8.29 10.38
N ILE A 10 -9.60 8.19 9.69
CA ILE A 10 -9.47 8.62 8.29
C ILE A 10 -10.26 7.68 7.39
N TRP A 11 -10.11 6.36 7.59
CA TRP A 11 -10.85 5.37 6.81
C TRP A 11 -12.36 5.53 6.99
N ALA A 12 -12.82 5.67 8.21
CA ALA A 12 -14.22 5.86 8.53
C ALA A 12 -14.79 7.14 7.91
N ALA A 13 -14.05 8.25 7.98
CA ALA A 13 -14.48 9.52 7.42
C ALA A 13 -14.58 9.47 5.90
N ALA A 14 -13.59 8.87 5.23
CA ALA A 14 -13.59 8.75 3.78
C ALA A 14 -14.75 7.88 3.29
N GLU A 15 -15.03 6.78 3.97
CA GLU A 15 -16.19 5.92 3.64
C GLU A 15 -17.51 6.66 3.86
N ALA A 16 -17.67 7.31 5.00
CA ALA A 16 -18.91 8.02 5.34
C ALA A 16 -19.19 9.20 4.41
N CYS A 17 -18.16 9.87 3.90
CA CYS A 17 -18.28 10.99 2.98
C CYS A 17 -18.27 10.56 1.50
N ASP A 18 -18.18 9.27 1.22
CA ASP A 18 -18.05 8.73 -0.15
C ASP A 18 -16.89 9.39 -0.92
N MET A 19 -15.76 9.58 -0.25
CA MET A 19 -14.58 10.22 -0.80
C MET A 19 -13.51 9.17 -1.13
N PRO A 20 -13.11 9.03 -2.41
CA PRO A 20 -11.97 8.19 -2.77
C PRO A 20 -10.68 8.73 -2.16
N LEU A 21 -9.84 7.82 -1.66
CA LEU A 21 -8.51 8.15 -1.18
C LEU A 21 -7.48 7.81 -2.25
N ASN A 22 -6.70 8.80 -2.63
CA ASN A 22 -5.64 8.63 -3.61
C ASN A 22 -4.29 8.56 -2.88
N HIS A 23 -3.56 7.49 -3.10
CA HIS A 23 -2.21 7.31 -2.58
C HIS A 23 -1.21 7.52 -3.71
N HIS A 24 -0.44 8.59 -3.63
CA HIS A 24 0.52 8.97 -4.66
C HIS A 24 1.92 8.42 -4.36
N SER A 25 2.69 8.20 -5.42
CA SER A 25 4.10 7.84 -5.27
C SER A 25 4.90 8.98 -4.62
N GLY A 26 6.03 8.63 -4.01
CA GLY A 26 6.95 9.58 -3.37
C GLY A 26 6.95 9.55 -1.85
N GLY A 27 5.87 9.12 -1.22
CA GLY A 27 5.82 8.94 0.22
C GLY A 27 6.54 7.65 0.65
N ALA A 28 7.13 7.67 1.84
CA ALA A 28 7.82 6.54 2.46
C ALA A 28 9.05 6.01 1.70
N THR A 29 9.47 6.67 0.63
CA THR A 29 10.68 6.29 -0.09
C THR A 29 11.91 6.65 0.77
N PRO A 30 12.87 5.72 0.93
CA PRO A 30 14.09 6.03 1.67
C PRO A 30 14.86 7.20 1.06
N ASN A 31 15.55 7.94 1.91
CA ASN A 31 16.44 8.99 1.45
C ASN A 31 17.80 8.39 1.10
N PHE A 32 18.12 8.34 -0.19
CA PHE A 32 19.41 7.80 -0.67
C PHE A 32 20.57 8.79 -0.54
N GLY A 33 20.28 10.04 -0.17
CA GLY A 33 21.28 11.09 -0.06
C GLY A 33 21.63 11.73 -1.40
N SER A 34 22.00 13.01 -1.36
CA SER A 34 22.31 13.76 -2.58
C SER A 34 23.75 13.57 -3.07
N HIS A 35 24.62 13.04 -2.21
CA HIS A 35 26.04 12.83 -2.51
C HIS A 35 26.32 11.53 -3.29
N PHE A 36 25.34 10.64 -3.37
CA PHE A 36 25.48 9.38 -4.08
C PHE A 36 25.16 9.61 -5.57
N PRO A 37 26.12 9.38 -6.51
CA PRO A 37 25.92 9.75 -7.91
C PRO A 37 24.72 9.10 -8.59
N ALA A 38 24.35 7.88 -8.18
CA ALA A 38 23.22 7.15 -8.75
C ALA A 38 21.92 7.29 -7.93
N SER A 39 21.88 8.17 -6.93
CA SER A 39 20.73 8.30 -6.03
C SER A 39 19.42 8.58 -6.75
N LEU A 40 19.45 9.44 -7.77
CA LEU A 40 18.26 9.75 -8.56
C LEU A 40 17.78 8.53 -9.36
N ALA A 41 18.70 7.77 -9.95
CA ALA A 41 18.32 6.57 -10.69
C ALA A 41 17.71 5.52 -9.78
N MET A 42 18.28 5.31 -8.59
CA MET A 42 17.72 4.39 -7.58
C MET A 42 16.36 4.86 -7.11
N PHE A 43 16.21 6.14 -6.83
CA PHE A 43 14.90 6.70 -6.47
C PHE A 43 13.86 6.43 -7.58
N MET A 44 14.19 6.70 -8.82
CA MET A 44 13.28 6.48 -9.95
C MET A 44 12.89 5.00 -10.13
N LEU A 45 13.81 4.08 -9.82
CA LEU A 45 13.52 2.65 -9.89
C LEU A 45 12.63 2.17 -8.72
N GLU A 46 12.82 2.73 -7.55
CA GLU A 46 12.20 2.19 -6.34
C GLU A 46 10.96 2.95 -5.87
N VAL A 47 10.75 4.18 -6.33
CA VAL A 47 9.66 5.04 -5.82
C VAL A 47 8.28 4.41 -5.98
N SER A 48 8.02 3.74 -7.10
CA SER A 48 6.74 3.09 -7.36
C SER A 48 6.53 1.89 -6.44
N TRP A 49 7.57 1.12 -6.15
CA TRP A 49 7.47 -0.01 -5.23
C TRP A 49 7.06 0.45 -3.83
N TRP A 50 7.66 1.54 -3.34
CA TRP A 50 7.32 2.07 -2.02
C TRP A 50 5.87 2.56 -1.95
N SER A 51 5.34 3.10 -3.05
CA SER A 51 3.92 3.49 -3.10
C SER A 51 2.98 2.28 -3.21
N GLN A 52 3.40 1.20 -3.85
CA GLN A 52 2.60 -0.02 -3.96
C GLN A 52 2.35 -0.69 -2.61
N ARG A 53 3.25 -0.53 -1.64
CA ARG A 53 3.15 -1.11 -0.29
C ARG A 53 1.84 -0.79 0.41
N ALA A 54 1.26 0.35 0.14
CA ALA A 54 -0.01 0.76 0.72
C ALA A 54 -1.11 -0.28 0.50
N LEU A 55 -1.15 -0.90 -0.67
CA LEU A 55 -2.18 -1.88 -1.01
C LEU A 55 -2.19 -3.06 -0.04
N TRP A 56 -1.06 -3.74 0.12
CA TRP A 56 -1.03 -4.92 1.00
C TRP A 56 -1.06 -4.55 2.49
N HIS A 57 -0.60 -3.36 2.86
CA HIS A 57 -0.78 -2.89 4.23
C HIS A 57 -2.28 -2.79 4.59
N LEU A 58 -3.08 -2.24 3.68
CA LEU A 58 -4.52 -2.08 3.91
C LEU A 58 -5.25 -3.42 3.82
N MET A 59 -4.90 -4.27 2.85
CA MET A 59 -5.54 -5.57 2.69
C MET A 59 -5.31 -6.48 3.89
N PHE A 60 -4.05 -6.66 4.30
CA PHE A 60 -3.72 -7.55 5.41
C PHE A 60 -4.10 -7.02 6.79
N SER A 61 -4.29 -5.72 6.92
CA SER A 61 -4.79 -5.15 8.18
C SER A 61 -6.31 -5.17 8.32
N GLY A 62 -7.03 -5.65 7.29
CA GLY A 62 -8.48 -5.77 7.31
C GLY A 62 -9.23 -4.46 7.10
N VAL A 63 -8.58 -3.42 6.58
CA VAL A 63 -9.24 -2.12 6.36
C VAL A 63 -10.42 -2.25 5.40
N PHE A 64 -10.26 -2.98 4.29
CA PHE A 64 -11.32 -3.15 3.31
C PHE A 64 -12.47 -4.04 3.80
N GLU A 65 -12.22 -4.91 4.77
CA GLU A 65 -13.28 -5.68 5.43
C GLU A 65 -14.09 -4.81 6.37
N ARG A 66 -13.42 -3.95 7.15
CA ARG A 66 -14.09 -3.04 8.08
C ARG A 66 -14.78 -1.87 7.39
N HIS A 67 -14.27 -1.47 6.23
CA HIS A 67 -14.78 -0.35 5.44
C HIS A 67 -15.03 -0.79 3.99
N PRO A 68 -16.08 -1.61 3.74
CA PRO A 68 -16.30 -2.22 2.43
C PRO A 68 -16.59 -1.23 1.31
N ASP A 69 -17.06 -0.02 1.63
CA ASP A 69 -17.35 1.02 0.66
C ASP A 69 -16.19 2.00 0.47
N LEU A 70 -15.06 1.79 1.17
CA LEU A 70 -13.87 2.61 1.02
C LEU A 70 -13.28 2.43 -0.38
N GLN A 71 -13.04 3.54 -1.08
CA GLN A 71 -12.40 3.55 -2.39
C GLN A 71 -10.95 3.98 -2.25
N TRP A 72 -10.04 3.12 -2.69
CA TRP A 72 -8.61 3.36 -2.65
C TRP A 72 -8.02 3.36 -4.04
N VAL A 73 -7.23 4.37 -4.37
CA VAL A 73 -6.59 4.52 -5.67
C VAL A 73 -5.08 4.67 -5.49
N ASN A 74 -4.29 3.78 -6.07
CA ASN A 74 -2.85 3.95 -6.19
C ASN A 74 -2.56 4.82 -7.41
N THR A 75 -1.98 6.00 -7.18
CA THR A 75 -1.71 6.99 -8.21
C THR A 75 -0.22 7.01 -8.56
N GLU A 76 0.09 7.03 -9.85
CA GLU A 76 1.47 7.05 -10.38
C GLU A 76 2.34 5.90 -9.88
N SER A 77 1.77 4.72 -9.71
CA SER A 77 2.52 3.52 -9.30
C SER A 77 2.51 2.41 -10.35
N GLY A 78 1.96 2.69 -11.54
CA GLY A 78 1.80 1.71 -12.61
C GLY A 78 0.73 0.68 -12.31
N THR A 79 0.47 -0.21 -13.26
CA THR A 79 -0.58 -1.24 -13.13
C THR A 79 -0.08 -2.65 -13.46
N ALA A 80 1.04 -2.78 -14.18
CA ALA A 80 1.54 -4.08 -14.62
C ALA A 80 1.89 -5.03 -13.47
N TRP A 81 2.21 -4.48 -12.28
CA TRP A 81 2.55 -5.26 -11.09
C TRP A 81 1.32 -5.86 -10.39
N VAL A 82 0.11 -5.36 -10.69
CA VAL A 82 -1.10 -5.69 -9.91
C VAL A 82 -1.47 -7.17 -10.00
N PRO A 83 -1.59 -7.80 -11.19
CA PRO A 83 -2.00 -9.21 -11.25
C PRO A 83 -1.05 -10.15 -10.50
N ASP A 84 0.26 -9.97 -10.69
CA ASP A 84 1.28 -10.79 -10.03
C ASP A 84 1.26 -10.59 -8.51
N THR A 85 1.12 -9.35 -8.07
CA THR A 85 1.04 -9.02 -6.64
C THR A 85 -0.19 -9.63 -6.00
N LEU A 86 -1.36 -9.55 -6.62
CA LEU A 86 -2.60 -10.15 -6.08
C LEU A 86 -2.47 -11.67 -5.96
N GLU A 87 -1.86 -12.32 -6.92
CA GLU A 87 -1.59 -13.75 -6.86
C GLU A 87 -0.67 -14.10 -5.69
N LYS A 88 0.39 -13.33 -5.48
CA LYS A 88 1.28 -13.49 -4.33
C LYS A 88 0.56 -13.30 -3.00
N LEU A 89 -0.27 -12.26 -2.89
CA LEU A 89 -1.03 -11.99 -1.67
C LEU A 89 -1.97 -13.15 -1.33
N ASP A 90 -2.68 -13.69 -2.32
CA ASP A 90 -3.53 -14.87 -2.13
C ASP A 90 -2.71 -16.08 -1.67
N SER A 91 -1.58 -16.33 -2.31
CA SER A 91 -0.69 -17.44 -1.95
C SER A 91 -0.16 -17.32 -0.52
N PHE A 92 0.26 -16.13 -0.10
CA PHE A 92 0.72 -15.92 1.26
C PHE A 92 -0.42 -16.05 2.26
N TYR A 93 -1.60 -15.53 1.96
CA TYR A 93 -2.76 -15.68 2.82
C TYR A 93 -3.11 -17.15 3.04
N GLU A 94 -3.19 -17.95 1.98
CA GLU A 94 -3.50 -19.39 2.07
C GLU A 94 -2.47 -20.16 2.90
N ARG A 95 -1.20 -19.83 2.78
CA ARG A 95 -0.14 -20.50 3.54
C ARG A 95 -0.08 -20.09 5.00
N MET A 96 -0.49 -18.87 5.33
CA MET A 96 -0.25 -18.30 6.66
C MET A 96 -1.50 -18.14 7.52
N LYS A 97 -2.69 -18.28 6.95
CA LYS A 97 -3.93 -18.06 7.69
C LYS A 97 -4.13 -18.99 8.91
N TYR A 98 -3.49 -20.15 8.88
CA TYR A 98 -3.55 -21.10 9.99
C TYR A 98 -2.28 -21.12 10.84
N SER A 99 -1.30 -20.30 10.54
CA SER A 99 -0.10 -20.21 11.35
C SER A 99 -0.35 -19.38 12.59
N LYS A 100 0.49 -19.57 13.62
CA LYS A 100 0.43 -18.73 14.81
C LYS A 100 0.82 -17.26 14.56
N TYR A 101 1.37 -16.97 13.40
CA TYR A 101 1.77 -15.63 12.99
C TYR A 101 0.81 -15.01 11.95
N GLY A 102 -0.19 -15.78 11.55
CA GLY A 102 -1.17 -15.35 10.54
C GLY A 102 -2.37 -14.60 11.06
#